data_8559a870213a7e41d5f307ff79c1af5a
#
_entry.id   8559a870213a7e41d5f307ff79c1af5a
#
_cell.length_a   1.000
_cell.length_b   1.000
_cell.length_c   1.000
_cell.angle_alpha   90.00
_cell.angle_beta   90.00
_cell.angle_gamma   90.00
#
_symmetry.space_group_name_H-M   'P 1'
#
loop_
_entity.id
_entity.type
_entity.pdbx_description
1 polymer ?
#
loop_
_entity_poly.entity_id
_entity_poly.type
_entity_poly.pdbx_seq_one_letter_code
_entity_poly.pdbx_strand_id
1 'polypeptide(L)'
;MREPEVLPSGSGGSTAWWAPQEPAGRPPPRGRRWRPLVAALLSCLVPGVGQLYLGHRRRGTAMLVVTVLCMAVAVGLWSEPTAVSRMLLQPRALLALLVADAGLLVFRVVAVVDAYLLGRRDGGPQPASAGWRRGAAAGLVVVLGLTAAPHAAAAYYDLQAHDLLTSVFAGDDPLWHRRAGERQQNANGMVTAIPGRVTVLLLGGDAGPGRTGLRTDTMMVASLEVASGKLSLFGLPRNLVRVPLPDGPAADYFGECRCFPRLLNELYAFAEDERPDLFPNSRRPGIAAVAGAAEELLGLPIDHYALVDLLGFVDVVDALGGITINNRKPLRIEIDRLGRPGD
;
A
#
# COMPACT_ATOMS: atom_id res chain seq x y z
N MET A 1 42.12 82.93 -64.71
CA MET A 1 40.90 82.37 -64.20
C MET A 1 41.28 81.05 -63.56
N ARG A 2 41.27 80.94 -62.22
CA ARG A 2 41.51 79.71 -61.48
C ARG A 2 40.22 79.38 -60.73
N GLU A 3 39.67 78.20 -60.96
CA GLU A 3 38.51 77.66 -60.23
C GLU A 3 38.88 77.45 -58.80
N PRO A 4 37.94 77.63 -57.83
CA PRO A 4 38.16 77.32 -56.41
C PRO A 4 37.92 75.83 -56.15
N GLU A 5 38.88 75.28 -55.47
CA GLU A 5 38.93 73.92 -54.97
C GLU A 5 37.84 73.69 -53.88
N VAL A 6 36.93 72.69 -54.09
CA VAL A 6 35.90 72.32 -53.13
C VAL A 6 36.50 71.36 -52.13
N LEU A 7 36.58 71.76 -50.85
CA LEU A 7 36.96 70.88 -49.71
C LEU A 7 35.83 69.90 -49.37
N PRO A 8 36.13 68.66 -49.08
CA PRO A 8 35.10 67.66 -48.64
C PRO A 8 34.62 68.00 -47.26
N SER A 9 33.27 68.01 -47.07
CA SER A 9 32.58 68.15 -45.82
C SER A 9 32.82 66.93 -44.93
N GLY A 10 33.56 67.07 -43.85
CA GLY A 10 33.69 66.04 -42.80
C GLY A 10 32.39 65.84 -42.13
N SER A 11 31.87 64.58 -42.19
CA SER A 11 30.76 64.14 -41.41
C SER A 11 31.18 63.99 -39.95
N GLY A 12 31.10 65.10 -39.20
CA GLY A 12 31.28 65.09 -37.77
C GLY A 12 30.04 64.41 -37.09
N GLY A 13 30.19 63.17 -36.70
CA GLY A 13 29.30 62.56 -35.82
C GLY A 13 29.29 63.25 -34.46
N SER A 14 28.31 64.11 -34.21
CA SER A 14 28.11 64.72 -32.91
C SER A 14 27.57 63.58 -31.93
N THR A 15 28.50 63.01 -31.19
CA THR A 15 28.11 62.28 -29.98
C THR A 15 27.51 63.28 -29.02
N ALA A 16 26.17 63.24 -28.92
CA ALA A 16 25.44 64.12 -28.01
C ALA A 16 25.75 63.67 -26.56
N TRP A 17 26.80 64.23 -25.98
CA TRP A 17 27.29 64.05 -24.62
C TRP A 17 26.28 64.53 -23.56
N TRP A 18 25.20 65.17 -23.97
CA TRP A 18 24.12 65.65 -23.12
C TRP A 18 22.90 64.74 -23.12
N ALA A 19 22.87 63.61 -23.89
CA ALA A 19 21.76 62.68 -23.82
C ALA A 19 21.65 62.08 -22.40
N PRO A 20 20.54 62.28 -21.71
CA PRO A 20 20.35 61.68 -20.37
C PRO A 20 20.59 60.20 -20.49
N GLN A 21 21.62 59.68 -19.83
CA GLN A 21 21.77 58.24 -19.65
C GLN A 21 20.52 57.77 -18.86
N GLU A 22 19.67 56.93 -19.47
CA GLU A 22 18.61 56.31 -18.74
C GLU A 22 19.23 55.68 -17.50
N PRO A 23 18.73 55.99 -16.28
CA PRO A 23 19.28 55.44 -15.07
C PRO A 23 19.20 53.93 -15.17
N ALA A 24 20.36 53.25 -15.11
CA ALA A 24 20.44 51.79 -15.10
C ALA A 24 19.36 51.27 -14.17
N GLY A 25 18.39 50.54 -14.73
CA GLY A 25 17.15 50.17 -14.06
C GLY A 25 17.45 49.60 -12.67
N ARG A 26 16.85 50.17 -11.65
CA ARG A 26 17.05 49.73 -10.25
C ARG A 26 16.91 48.24 -10.18
N PRO A 27 17.86 47.51 -9.58
CA PRO A 27 17.74 46.07 -9.43
C PRO A 27 16.43 45.77 -8.75
N PRO A 28 15.65 44.78 -9.23
CA PRO A 28 14.38 44.47 -8.64
C PRO A 28 14.54 44.15 -7.16
N PRO A 29 13.62 44.58 -6.28
CA PRO A 29 13.72 44.38 -4.81
C PRO A 29 13.95 42.90 -4.51
N ARG A 30 14.93 42.63 -3.66
CA ARG A 30 15.41 41.24 -3.33
C ARG A 30 14.28 40.23 -3.01
N GLY A 31 13.16 40.66 -2.46
CA GLY A 31 11.99 39.80 -2.16
C GLY A 31 11.27 39.22 -3.39
N ARG A 32 11.40 39.85 -4.57
CA ARG A 32 10.74 39.40 -5.81
C ARG A 32 11.34 38.13 -6.40
N ARG A 33 12.61 37.84 -6.10
CA ARG A 33 13.35 36.68 -6.66
C ARG A 33 12.85 35.35 -6.10
N TRP A 34 12.43 35.31 -4.82
CA TRP A 34 11.99 34.12 -4.12
C TRP A 34 10.50 33.80 -4.32
N ARG A 35 9.72 34.75 -4.86
CA ARG A 35 8.27 34.59 -5.05
C ARG A 35 7.87 33.26 -5.73
N PRO A 36 8.55 32.78 -6.79
CA PRO A 36 8.20 31.52 -7.44
C PRO A 36 8.37 30.33 -6.50
N LEU A 37 9.47 30.28 -5.75
CA LEU A 37 9.74 29.18 -4.81
C LEU A 37 8.81 29.23 -3.60
N VAL A 38 8.50 30.44 -3.08
CA VAL A 38 7.54 30.62 -1.99
C VAL A 38 6.14 30.16 -2.44
N ALA A 39 5.71 30.52 -3.64
CA ALA A 39 4.42 30.08 -4.17
C ALA A 39 4.39 28.55 -4.38
N ALA A 40 5.46 27.95 -4.89
CA ALA A 40 5.59 26.51 -5.03
C ALA A 40 5.52 25.81 -3.65
N LEU A 41 6.23 26.32 -2.65
CA LEU A 41 6.22 25.77 -1.29
C LEU A 41 4.84 25.87 -0.65
N LEU A 42 4.15 26.99 -0.81
CA LEU A 42 2.78 27.16 -0.32
C LEU A 42 1.81 26.17 -1.00
N SER A 43 1.98 25.92 -2.29
CA SER A 43 1.17 24.92 -3.02
C SER A 43 1.57 23.49 -2.72
N CYS A 44 2.82 23.23 -2.28
CA CYS A 44 3.24 21.94 -1.75
C CYS A 44 2.50 21.61 -0.44
N LEU A 45 2.33 22.58 0.45
CA LEU A 45 1.59 22.41 1.70
C LEU A 45 0.10 22.25 1.43
N VAL A 46 -0.50 23.21 0.72
CA VAL A 46 -1.94 23.19 0.38
C VAL A 46 -2.10 23.63 -1.07
N PRO A 47 -2.49 22.72 -1.98
CA PRO A 47 -2.74 23.04 -3.38
C PRO A 47 -3.72 24.21 -3.54
N GLY A 48 -3.33 25.23 -4.31
CA GLY A 48 -4.11 26.45 -4.52
C GLY A 48 -3.65 27.66 -3.73
N VAL A 49 -3.00 27.50 -2.57
CA VAL A 49 -2.56 28.63 -1.74
C VAL A 49 -1.46 29.44 -2.41
N GLY A 50 -0.53 28.79 -3.12
CA GLY A 50 0.51 29.49 -3.88
C GLY A 50 -0.05 30.38 -5.00
N GLN A 51 -1.07 29.93 -5.71
CA GLN A 51 -1.79 30.71 -6.73
C GLN A 51 -2.52 31.90 -6.10
N LEU A 52 -3.17 31.71 -4.94
CA LEU A 52 -3.80 32.79 -4.19
C LEU A 52 -2.80 33.83 -3.73
N TYR A 53 -1.62 33.41 -3.23
CA TYR A 53 -0.51 34.29 -2.86
C TYR A 53 -0.03 35.16 -4.01
N LEU A 54 -0.06 34.64 -5.24
CA LEU A 54 0.30 35.37 -6.46
C LEU A 54 -0.84 36.26 -6.99
N GLY A 55 -2.05 36.18 -6.42
CA GLY A 55 -3.23 36.95 -6.85
C GLY A 55 -4.10 36.26 -7.89
N HIS A 56 -3.76 35.03 -8.31
CA HIS A 56 -4.53 34.25 -9.29
C HIS A 56 -5.74 33.55 -8.64
N ARG A 57 -6.72 34.37 -8.18
CA ARG A 57 -7.86 33.91 -7.36
C ARG A 57 -8.65 32.76 -7.99
N ARG A 58 -9.01 32.83 -9.28
CA ARG A 58 -9.83 31.79 -9.95
C ARG A 58 -9.13 30.42 -9.93
N ARG A 59 -7.83 30.37 -10.27
CA ARG A 59 -7.07 29.11 -10.27
C ARG A 59 -6.84 28.59 -8.85
N GLY A 60 -6.45 29.49 -7.94
CA GLY A 60 -6.22 29.13 -6.55
C GLY A 60 -7.46 28.60 -5.84
N THR A 61 -8.62 29.24 -6.02
CA THR A 61 -9.88 28.76 -5.44
C THR A 61 -10.32 27.44 -6.05
N ALA A 62 -10.17 27.23 -7.37
CA ALA A 62 -10.53 25.94 -7.98
C ALA A 62 -9.71 24.79 -7.40
N MET A 63 -8.36 24.96 -7.28
CA MET A 63 -7.51 23.93 -6.69
C MET A 63 -7.79 23.72 -5.20
N LEU A 64 -8.09 24.80 -4.46
CA LEU A 64 -8.44 24.70 -3.05
C LEU A 64 -9.75 23.94 -2.82
N VAL A 65 -10.76 24.17 -3.68
CA VAL A 65 -12.03 23.42 -3.63
C VAL A 65 -11.79 21.94 -3.83
N VAL A 66 -10.98 21.54 -4.82
CA VAL A 66 -10.62 20.13 -5.03
C VAL A 66 -9.91 19.58 -3.79
N THR A 67 -8.97 20.32 -3.21
CA THR A 67 -8.25 19.91 -1.99
C THR A 67 -9.22 19.69 -0.82
N VAL A 68 -10.18 20.61 -0.62
CA VAL A 68 -11.20 20.51 0.45
C VAL A 68 -12.10 19.30 0.22
N LEU A 69 -12.51 19.04 -1.02
CA LEU A 69 -13.33 17.87 -1.34
C LEU A 69 -12.56 16.57 -1.07
N CYS A 70 -11.28 16.47 -1.48
CA CYS A 70 -10.45 15.30 -1.16
C CYS A 70 -10.30 15.12 0.36
N MET A 71 -10.10 16.21 1.11
CA MET A 71 -10.00 16.16 2.57
C MET A 71 -11.33 15.71 3.21
N ALA A 72 -12.48 16.21 2.72
CA ALA A 72 -13.79 15.82 3.22
C ALA A 72 -14.06 14.32 2.99
N VAL A 73 -13.65 13.78 1.82
CA VAL A 73 -13.73 12.33 1.54
C VAL A 73 -12.82 11.56 2.52
N ALA A 74 -11.59 12.01 2.73
CA ALA A 74 -10.67 11.36 3.65
C ALA A 74 -11.20 11.34 5.10
N VAL A 75 -11.76 12.45 5.57
CA VAL A 75 -12.39 12.54 6.90
C VAL A 75 -13.64 11.66 6.98
N GLY A 76 -14.46 11.60 5.93
CA GLY A 76 -15.64 10.72 5.86
C GLY A 76 -15.25 9.25 5.94
N LEU A 77 -14.18 8.84 5.24
CA LEU A 77 -13.64 7.48 5.34
C LEU A 77 -13.10 7.20 6.75
N TRP A 78 -12.42 8.16 7.37
CA TRP A 78 -11.87 8.00 8.73
C TRP A 78 -12.95 7.86 9.80
N SER A 79 -14.15 8.42 9.60
CA SER A 79 -15.28 8.32 10.53
C SER A 79 -15.90 6.91 10.58
N GLU A 80 -15.61 6.05 9.59
CA GLU A 80 -16.14 4.69 9.47
C GLU A 80 -15.02 3.62 9.47
N PRO A 81 -14.32 3.42 10.59
CA PRO A 81 -13.11 2.58 10.66
C PRO A 81 -13.38 1.12 10.27
N THR A 82 -14.60 0.63 10.50
CA THR A 82 -15.00 -0.73 10.12
C THR A 82 -15.18 -0.88 8.60
N ALA A 83 -15.63 0.16 7.91
CA ALA A 83 -15.73 0.17 6.45
C ALA A 83 -14.34 0.25 5.81
N VAL A 84 -13.46 1.08 6.38
CA VAL A 84 -12.05 1.20 5.93
C VAL A 84 -11.30 -0.11 6.12
N SER A 85 -11.41 -0.76 7.28
CA SER A 85 -10.74 -2.05 7.51
C SER A 85 -11.20 -3.13 6.54
N ARG A 86 -12.51 -3.22 6.25
CA ARG A 86 -13.03 -4.15 5.23
C ARG A 86 -12.52 -3.83 3.83
N MET A 87 -12.39 -2.55 3.50
CA MET A 87 -11.85 -2.10 2.22
C MET A 87 -10.37 -2.47 2.08
N LEU A 88 -9.56 -2.22 3.11
CA LEU A 88 -8.13 -2.52 3.12
C LEU A 88 -7.81 -4.03 3.06
N LEU A 89 -8.75 -4.89 3.43
CA LEU A 89 -8.63 -6.34 3.29
C LEU A 89 -8.94 -6.86 1.87
N GLN A 90 -9.32 -5.99 0.94
CA GLN A 90 -9.63 -6.38 -0.43
C GLN A 90 -8.49 -5.96 -1.38
N PRO A 91 -7.79 -6.90 -2.06
CA PRO A 91 -6.68 -6.56 -2.97
C PRO A 91 -7.07 -5.56 -4.08
N ARG A 92 -8.30 -5.66 -4.59
CA ARG A 92 -8.83 -4.72 -5.60
C ARG A 92 -8.99 -3.30 -5.06
N ALA A 93 -9.34 -3.16 -3.79
CA ALA A 93 -9.48 -1.85 -3.14
C ALA A 93 -8.12 -1.20 -2.90
N LEU A 94 -7.08 -1.97 -2.56
CA LEU A 94 -5.70 -1.48 -2.48
C LEU A 94 -5.23 -0.94 -3.82
N LEU A 95 -5.46 -1.67 -4.92
CA LEU A 95 -5.12 -1.15 -6.26
C LEU A 95 -5.89 0.14 -6.60
N ALA A 96 -7.16 0.24 -6.22
CA ALA A 96 -7.93 1.47 -6.40
C ALA A 96 -7.37 2.62 -5.56
N LEU A 97 -6.92 2.34 -4.35
CA LEU A 97 -6.27 3.31 -3.45
C LEU A 97 -4.94 3.81 -4.05
N LEU A 98 -4.13 2.89 -4.58
CA LEU A 98 -2.88 3.22 -5.28
C LEU A 98 -3.12 4.15 -6.48
N VAL A 99 -4.14 3.85 -7.30
CA VAL A 99 -4.51 4.70 -8.45
C VAL A 99 -5.01 6.07 -7.97
N ALA A 100 -5.81 6.12 -6.92
CA ALA A 100 -6.29 7.38 -6.34
C ALA A 100 -5.14 8.22 -5.77
N ASP A 101 -4.18 7.61 -5.08
CA ASP A 101 -2.97 8.28 -4.55
C ASP A 101 -2.09 8.82 -5.68
N ALA A 102 -1.87 8.04 -6.75
CA ALA A 102 -1.17 8.50 -7.94
C ALA A 102 -1.86 9.71 -8.61
N GLY A 103 -3.19 9.69 -8.70
CA GLY A 103 -3.98 10.83 -9.18
C GLY A 103 -3.82 12.06 -8.30
N LEU A 104 -3.83 11.89 -6.99
CA LEU A 104 -3.60 12.98 -6.03
C LEU A 104 -2.17 13.53 -6.12
N LEU A 105 -1.16 12.68 -6.30
CA LEU A 105 0.21 13.10 -6.55
C LEU A 105 0.32 13.96 -7.81
N VAL A 106 -0.27 13.52 -8.93
CA VAL A 106 -0.28 14.30 -10.18
C VAL A 106 -0.93 15.65 -9.96
N PHE A 107 -2.09 15.72 -9.30
CA PHE A 107 -2.76 16.97 -8.97
C PHE A 107 -1.86 17.90 -8.14
N ARG A 108 -1.18 17.39 -7.11
CA ARG A 108 -0.27 18.18 -6.26
C ARG A 108 0.96 18.68 -7.03
N VAL A 109 1.56 17.83 -7.86
CA VAL A 109 2.69 18.22 -8.71
C VAL A 109 2.28 19.34 -9.68
N VAL A 110 1.10 19.20 -10.33
CA VAL A 110 0.55 20.24 -11.22
C VAL A 110 0.35 21.56 -10.45
N ALA A 111 -0.19 21.52 -9.24
CA ALA A 111 -0.40 22.73 -8.42
C ALA A 111 0.93 23.41 -8.05
N VAL A 112 1.96 22.64 -7.68
CA VAL A 112 3.30 23.17 -7.36
C VAL A 112 3.97 23.78 -8.58
N VAL A 113 3.96 23.07 -9.71
CA VAL A 113 4.58 23.54 -10.97
C VAL A 113 3.86 24.77 -11.51
N ASP A 114 2.51 24.78 -11.52
CA ASP A 114 1.72 25.94 -11.95
C ASP A 114 2.01 27.18 -11.09
N ALA A 115 2.04 27.03 -9.76
CA ALA A 115 2.40 28.12 -8.85
C ALA A 115 3.80 28.65 -9.11
N TYR A 116 4.78 27.77 -9.33
CA TYR A 116 6.14 28.16 -9.67
C TYR A 116 6.21 28.92 -11.00
N LEU A 117 5.56 28.44 -12.05
CA LEU A 117 5.55 29.05 -13.38
C LEU A 117 4.84 30.41 -13.37
N LEU A 118 3.71 30.52 -12.67
CA LEU A 118 3.01 31.79 -12.46
C LEU A 118 3.91 32.81 -11.75
N GLY A 119 4.55 32.42 -10.66
CA GLY A 119 5.46 33.26 -9.91
C GLY A 119 6.66 33.73 -10.74
N ARG A 120 7.12 32.92 -11.70
CA ARG A 120 8.16 33.32 -12.67
C ARG A 120 7.65 34.33 -13.67
N ARG A 121 6.44 34.18 -14.18
CA ARG A 121 5.83 35.12 -15.14
C ARG A 121 5.57 36.49 -14.51
N ASP A 122 5.05 36.52 -13.30
CA ASP A 122 4.72 37.73 -12.58
C ASP A 122 5.93 38.43 -11.98
N GLY A 123 7.05 37.73 -11.86
CA GLY A 123 8.29 38.25 -11.27
C GLY A 123 9.10 39.22 -12.15
N GLY A 124 8.75 39.40 -13.44
CA GLY A 124 9.49 40.18 -14.41
C GLY A 124 10.81 39.53 -14.83
N PRO A 125 11.71 40.27 -15.50
CA PRO A 125 13.00 39.76 -16.01
C PRO A 125 13.80 39.11 -14.89
N GLN A 126 14.13 37.84 -15.05
CA GLN A 126 14.93 37.08 -14.07
C GLN A 126 16.41 37.41 -14.25
N PRO A 127 17.20 37.48 -13.16
CA PRO A 127 18.64 37.71 -13.27
C PRO A 127 19.29 36.64 -14.15
N ALA A 128 20.12 37.09 -15.08
CA ALA A 128 20.76 36.21 -16.07
C ALA A 128 21.84 35.29 -15.48
N SER A 129 22.20 35.40 -14.19
CA SER A 129 23.26 34.59 -13.60
C SER A 129 22.92 33.08 -13.58
N ALA A 130 23.83 32.28 -14.14
CA ALA A 130 23.69 30.83 -14.19
C ALA A 130 23.54 30.21 -12.79
N GLY A 131 24.17 30.76 -11.79
CA GLY A 131 24.08 30.32 -10.39
C GLY A 131 22.68 30.44 -9.81
N TRP A 132 21.98 31.56 -10.04
CA TRP A 132 20.60 31.74 -9.59
C TRP A 132 19.64 30.76 -10.25
N ARG A 133 19.80 30.56 -11.58
CA ARG A 133 18.95 29.60 -12.31
C ARG A 133 19.11 28.18 -11.79
N ARG A 134 20.34 27.74 -11.49
CA ARG A 134 20.62 26.43 -10.87
C ARG A 134 20.02 26.34 -9.47
N GLY A 135 20.18 27.37 -8.65
CA GLY A 135 19.60 27.40 -7.29
C GLY A 135 18.07 27.35 -7.28
N ALA A 136 17.42 28.09 -8.19
CA ALA A 136 15.96 28.05 -8.33
C ALA A 136 15.45 26.69 -8.84
N ALA A 137 16.17 26.06 -9.77
CA ALA A 137 15.84 24.70 -10.24
C ALA A 137 16.03 23.67 -9.12
N ALA A 138 17.14 23.73 -8.38
CA ALA A 138 17.37 22.85 -7.23
C ALA A 138 16.30 23.02 -6.15
N GLY A 139 15.90 24.26 -5.84
CA GLY A 139 14.80 24.52 -4.91
C GLY A 139 13.47 23.93 -5.36
N LEU A 140 13.15 24.01 -6.65
CA LEU A 140 11.95 23.36 -7.18
C LEU A 140 12.02 21.84 -7.09
N VAL A 141 13.17 21.23 -7.39
CA VAL A 141 13.38 19.78 -7.25
C VAL A 141 13.16 19.34 -5.79
N VAL A 142 13.68 20.09 -4.82
CA VAL A 142 13.46 19.81 -3.40
C VAL A 142 11.97 19.89 -3.06
N VAL A 143 11.24 20.92 -3.50
CA VAL A 143 9.80 21.06 -3.24
C VAL A 143 9.02 19.91 -3.89
N LEU A 144 9.38 19.50 -5.10
CA LEU A 144 8.75 18.33 -5.75
C LEU A 144 9.06 17.02 -5.02
N GLY A 145 10.30 16.85 -4.56
CA GLY A 145 10.69 15.71 -3.72
C GLY A 145 9.87 15.64 -2.42
N LEU A 146 9.71 16.77 -1.73
CA LEU A 146 8.87 16.86 -0.53
C LEU A 146 7.39 16.59 -0.82
N THR A 147 6.91 16.94 -2.03
CA THR A 147 5.54 16.62 -2.46
C THR A 147 5.40 15.12 -2.73
N ALA A 148 6.38 14.50 -3.37
CA ALA A 148 6.31 13.09 -3.78
C ALA A 148 6.59 12.10 -2.64
N ALA A 149 7.42 12.45 -1.66
CA ALA A 149 7.86 11.53 -0.61
C ALA A 149 6.73 10.86 0.18
N PRO A 150 5.69 11.56 0.69
CA PRO A 150 4.59 10.91 1.39
C PRO A 150 3.78 9.97 0.49
N HIS A 151 3.59 10.31 -0.78
CA HIS A 151 2.91 9.45 -1.75
C HIS A 151 3.73 8.21 -2.08
N ALA A 152 5.06 8.35 -2.23
CA ALA A 152 5.94 7.19 -2.42
C ALA A 152 5.92 6.24 -1.23
N ALA A 153 5.88 6.77 0.00
CA ALA A 153 5.75 5.95 1.20
C ALA A 153 4.36 5.26 1.24
N ALA A 154 3.27 5.97 0.95
CA ALA A 154 1.93 5.39 0.88
C ALA A 154 1.86 4.27 -0.15
N ALA A 155 2.36 4.50 -1.37
CA ALA A 155 2.39 3.50 -2.43
C ALA A 155 3.24 2.27 -2.05
N TYR A 156 4.37 2.47 -1.36
CA TYR A 156 5.21 1.38 -0.87
C TYR A 156 4.44 0.46 0.09
N TYR A 157 3.78 1.03 1.11
CA TYR A 157 3.00 0.23 2.07
C TYR A 157 1.76 -0.39 1.46
N ASP A 158 1.11 0.28 0.50
CA ASP A 158 -0.05 -0.24 -0.20
C ASP A 158 0.31 -1.45 -1.08
N LEU A 159 1.44 -1.40 -1.79
CA LEU A 159 1.97 -2.53 -2.55
C LEU A 159 2.39 -3.70 -1.65
N GLN A 160 3.02 -3.43 -0.51
CA GLN A 160 3.37 -4.45 0.47
C GLN A 160 2.11 -5.13 1.05
N ALA A 161 1.09 -4.35 1.39
CA ALA A 161 -0.19 -4.88 1.86
C ALA A 161 -0.90 -5.70 0.77
N HIS A 162 -0.88 -5.23 -0.47
CA HIS A 162 -1.44 -5.96 -1.60
C HIS A 162 -0.72 -7.30 -1.81
N ASP A 163 0.62 -7.32 -1.79
CA ASP A 163 1.41 -8.53 -1.94
C ASP A 163 1.15 -9.51 -0.79
N LEU A 164 1.13 -9.03 0.45
CA LEU A 164 0.78 -9.81 1.63
C LEU A 164 -0.61 -10.44 1.49
N LEU A 165 -1.62 -9.65 1.10
CA LEU A 165 -2.99 -10.16 0.97
C LEU A 165 -3.13 -11.18 -0.15
N THR A 166 -2.40 -11.01 -1.25
CA THR A 166 -2.47 -11.94 -2.39
C THR A 166 -1.62 -13.19 -2.20
N SER A 167 -0.51 -13.12 -1.45
CA SER A 167 0.36 -14.27 -1.17
C SER A 167 -0.10 -15.10 0.02
N VAL A 168 -0.53 -14.43 1.11
CA VAL A 168 -0.91 -15.09 2.37
C VAL A 168 -2.39 -15.45 2.40
N PHE A 169 -3.25 -14.53 1.92
CA PHE A 169 -4.69 -14.76 1.83
C PHE A 169 -5.09 -15.08 0.40
N ALA A 170 -4.69 -16.23 -0.11
CA ALA A 170 -5.04 -16.69 -1.46
C ALA A 170 -6.57 -16.97 -1.55
N GLY A 171 -7.36 -15.88 -1.53
CA GLY A 171 -8.82 -15.90 -1.43
C GLY A 171 -9.58 -16.15 -2.72
N ASP A 172 -8.93 -16.58 -3.81
CA ASP A 172 -9.60 -16.86 -5.08
C ASP A 172 -10.03 -18.32 -5.25
N ASP A 173 -10.13 -19.10 -4.16
CA ASP A 173 -10.75 -20.42 -4.24
C ASP A 173 -12.28 -20.28 -4.32
N PRO A 174 -12.92 -20.74 -5.43
CA PRO A 174 -14.37 -20.68 -5.61
C PRO A 174 -15.19 -21.32 -4.48
N LEU A 175 -14.60 -22.25 -3.71
CA LEU A 175 -15.26 -22.86 -2.57
C LEU A 175 -15.58 -21.88 -1.45
N TRP A 176 -14.69 -20.91 -1.18
CA TRP A 176 -14.92 -19.92 -0.13
C TRP A 176 -16.05 -18.98 -0.49
N HIS A 177 -16.12 -18.54 -1.74
CA HIS A 177 -17.22 -17.72 -2.25
C HIS A 177 -18.54 -18.51 -2.32
N ARG A 178 -18.48 -19.79 -2.70
CA ARG A 178 -19.66 -20.67 -2.75
C ARG A 178 -20.17 -20.98 -1.34
N ARG A 179 -19.27 -21.36 -0.42
CA ARG A 179 -19.63 -21.61 0.98
C ARG A 179 -20.21 -20.35 1.65
N ALA A 180 -19.66 -19.18 1.40
CA ALA A 180 -20.23 -17.92 1.90
C ALA A 180 -21.63 -17.63 1.32
N GLY A 181 -21.86 -17.92 0.04
CA GLY A 181 -23.18 -17.78 -0.63
C GLY A 181 -24.19 -18.85 -0.23
N GLU A 182 -23.76 -20.10 -0.16
CA GLU A 182 -24.62 -21.24 0.25
C GLU A 182 -25.00 -21.19 1.73
N ARG A 183 -24.12 -20.67 2.59
CA ARG A 183 -24.39 -20.44 4.00
C ARG A 183 -25.48 -19.40 4.24
N GLN A 184 -25.72 -18.50 3.30
CA GLN A 184 -26.82 -17.54 3.38
C GLN A 184 -28.18 -18.15 2.96
N GLN A 185 -28.18 -19.32 2.29
CA GLN A 185 -29.40 -19.95 1.76
C GLN A 185 -29.90 -21.17 2.53
N ASN A 186 -29.09 -21.81 3.38
CA ASN A 186 -29.50 -23.04 4.07
C ASN A 186 -30.11 -22.75 5.44
N ALA A 187 -31.44 -22.59 5.47
CA ALA A 187 -32.25 -22.41 6.69
C ALA A 187 -32.38 -23.67 7.59
N ASN A 188 -31.62 -24.73 7.35
CA ASN A 188 -31.72 -26.01 8.05
C ASN A 188 -30.51 -26.27 8.96
N GLY A 189 -30.32 -25.45 10.00
CA GLY A 189 -29.56 -25.86 11.19
C GLY A 189 -28.03 -25.84 11.12
N MET A 190 -27.43 -25.58 9.96
CA MET A 190 -25.99 -25.43 9.86
C MET A 190 -25.62 -23.93 10.06
N VAL A 191 -24.66 -23.68 10.94
CA VAL A 191 -24.24 -22.31 11.33
C VAL A 191 -23.66 -21.61 10.11
N THR A 192 -24.49 -20.85 9.44
CA THR A 192 -24.09 -19.86 8.44
C THR A 192 -23.35 -18.74 9.13
N ALA A 193 -22.41 -18.07 8.46
CA ALA A 193 -21.59 -16.99 9.00
C ALA A 193 -22.23 -16.28 10.20
N ILE A 194 -21.54 -16.23 11.33
CA ILE A 194 -22.07 -15.56 12.53
C ILE A 194 -22.05 -14.05 12.26
N PRO A 195 -23.20 -13.37 12.16
CA PRO A 195 -23.22 -11.95 11.85
C PRO A 195 -22.34 -11.15 12.83
N GLY A 196 -21.46 -10.29 12.30
CA GLY A 196 -20.56 -9.48 13.12
C GLY A 196 -19.32 -10.21 13.63
N ARG A 197 -19.05 -11.43 13.16
CA ARG A 197 -17.86 -12.22 13.49
C ARG A 197 -17.13 -12.64 12.21
N VAL A 198 -15.81 -12.58 12.24
CA VAL A 198 -14.93 -13.08 11.17
C VAL A 198 -14.05 -14.16 11.75
N THR A 199 -14.04 -15.32 11.10
CA THR A 199 -13.27 -16.49 11.54
C THR A 199 -12.21 -16.83 10.50
N VAL A 200 -10.96 -16.90 10.92
CA VAL A 200 -9.80 -17.12 10.05
C VAL A 200 -9.05 -18.37 10.52
N LEU A 201 -8.83 -19.32 9.61
CA LEU A 201 -7.93 -20.44 9.83
C LEU A 201 -6.50 -20.01 9.56
N LEU A 202 -5.64 -20.08 10.56
CA LEU A 202 -4.21 -19.77 10.48
C LEU A 202 -3.43 -21.08 10.43
N LEU A 203 -2.67 -21.28 9.35
CA LEU A 203 -1.85 -22.46 9.11
C LEU A 203 -0.39 -22.07 9.00
N GLY A 204 0.46 -22.69 9.81
CA GLY A 204 1.90 -22.65 9.69
C GLY A 204 2.41 -23.95 9.09
N GLY A 205 3.01 -23.86 7.91
CA GLY A 205 3.56 -25.01 7.20
C GLY A 205 5.08 -25.12 7.36
N ASP A 206 5.59 -26.34 7.35
CA ASP A 206 7.02 -26.62 7.45
C ASP A 206 7.73 -26.71 6.08
N ALA A 207 7.10 -26.21 5.02
CA ALA A 207 7.71 -26.15 3.70
C ALA A 207 8.92 -25.22 3.71
N GLY A 208 9.98 -25.64 3.04
CA GLY A 208 11.22 -24.89 2.93
C GLY A 208 12.24 -25.58 2.02
N PRO A 209 13.37 -24.95 1.74
CA PRO A 209 14.41 -25.54 0.90
C PRO A 209 14.86 -26.92 1.41
N GLY A 210 14.75 -27.94 0.55
CA GLY A 210 15.15 -29.33 0.87
C GLY A 210 14.08 -30.19 1.54
N ARG A 211 12.85 -29.68 1.71
CA ARG A 211 11.70 -30.44 2.23
C ARG A 211 10.73 -30.78 1.11
N THR A 212 10.15 -31.98 1.15
CA THR A 212 9.11 -32.44 0.21
C THR A 212 7.76 -32.50 0.92
N GLY A 213 6.74 -31.90 0.30
CA GLY A 213 5.39 -31.77 0.87
C GLY A 213 5.27 -30.67 1.91
N LEU A 214 4.06 -30.28 2.21
CA LEU A 214 3.71 -29.30 3.23
C LEU A 214 2.98 -30.00 4.38
N ARG A 215 3.52 -29.94 5.58
CA ARG A 215 2.80 -30.34 6.79
C ARG A 215 2.40 -29.10 7.57
N THR A 216 1.16 -29.07 8.03
CA THR A 216 0.65 -27.96 8.83
C THR A 216 0.94 -28.22 10.31
N ASP A 217 2.11 -27.83 10.77
CA ASP A 217 2.54 -28.06 12.16
C ASP A 217 1.95 -27.04 13.15
N THR A 218 1.51 -25.90 12.67
CA THR A 218 0.74 -24.93 13.45
C THR A 218 -0.63 -24.75 12.80
N MET A 219 -1.67 -24.97 13.60
CA MET A 219 -3.07 -24.78 13.17
C MET A 219 -3.82 -24.06 14.26
N MET A 220 -4.36 -22.90 13.94
CA MET A 220 -5.16 -22.07 14.85
C MET A 220 -6.37 -21.53 14.12
N VAL A 221 -7.46 -21.36 14.85
CA VAL A 221 -8.63 -20.63 14.38
C VAL A 221 -8.76 -19.35 15.18
N ALA A 222 -8.68 -18.22 14.47
CA ALA A 222 -8.85 -16.89 15.02
C ALA A 222 -10.27 -16.41 14.73
N SER A 223 -11.04 -16.09 15.77
CA SER A 223 -12.41 -15.60 15.65
C SER A 223 -12.55 -14.21 16.23
N LEU A 224 -12.75 -13.23 15.34
CA LEU A 224 -12.82 -11.80 15.64
C LEU A 224 -14.28 -11.33 15.69
N GLU A 225 -14.68 -10.78 16.81
CA GLU A 225 -15.94 -10.03 16.94
C GLU A 225 -15.72 -8.60 16.45
N VAL A 226 -16.30 -8.27 15.29
CA VAL A 226 -16.00 -7.02 14.58
C VAL A 226 -16.42 -5.78 15.37
N ALA A 227 -17.54 -5.85 16.10
CA ALA A 227 -18.08 -4.71 16.84
C ALA A 227 -17.24 -4.32 18.06
N SER A 228 -16.69 -5.30 18.77
CA SER A 228 -15.92 -5.09 20.02
C SER A 228 -14.42 -5.18 19.83
N GLY A 229 -13.96 -5.71 18.68
CA GLY A 229 -12.56 -6.02 18.42
C GLY A 229 -12.02 -7.20 19.25
N LYS A 230 -12.89 -7.94 19.95
CA LYS A 230 -12.46 -9.10 20.73
C LYS A 230 -12.06 -10.26 19.84
N LEU A 231 -10.87 -10.77 20.08
CA LEU A 231 -10.28 -11.91 19.38
C LEU A 231 -10.24 -13.14 20.29
N SER A 232 -10.74 -14.26 19.77
CA SER A 232 -10.58 -15.58 20.39
C SER A 232 -9.69 -16.45 19.52
N LEU A 233 -8.70 -17.11 20.11
CA LEU A 233 -7.77 -18.00 19.41
C LEU A 233 -7.99 -19.44 19.91
N PHE A 234 -8.20 -20.37 18.98
CA PHE A 234 -8.35 -21.81 19.24
C PHE A 234 -7.18 -22.54 18.59
N GLY A 235 -6.26 -23.08 19.40
CA GLY A 235 -5.17 -23.91 18.89
C GLY A 235 -5.66 -25.34 18.62
N LEU A 236 -5.39 -25.87 17.45
CA LEU A 236 -5.64 -27.25 17.08
C LEU A 236 -4.34 -28.04 17.18
N PRO A 237 -4.21 -28.99 18.15
CA PRO A 237 -3.00 -29.78 18.28
C PRO A 237 -2.72 -30.59 17.02
N ARG A 238 -1.51 -30.49 16.48
CA ARG A 238 -1.13 -31.15 15.23
C ARG A 238 -1.22 -32.68 15.27
N ASN A 239 -1.17 -33.25 16.46
CA ASN A 239 -1.19 -34.70 16.72
C ASN A 239 -2.58 -35.22 17.07
N LEU A 240 -3.65 -34.45 16.84
CA LEU A 240 -5.02 -34.98 16.92
C LEU A 240 -5.18 -36.10 15.90
N VAL A 241 -5.87 -37.16 16.32
CA VAL A 241 -6.22 -38.30 15.48
C VAL A 241 -7.75 -38.45 15.42
N ARG A 242 -8.24 -39.14 14.39
CA ARG A 242 -9.68 -39.37 14.18
C ARG A 242 -10.46 -38.04 14.11
N VAL A 243 -9.89 -37.06 13.43
CA VAL A 243 -10.53 -35.76 13.28
C VAL A 243 -11.76 -35.92 12.38
N PRO A 244 -12.94 -35.42 12.77
CA PRO A 244 -14.14 -35.51 11.95
C PRO A 244 -13.96 -34.78 10.64
N LEU A 245 -14.55 -35.32 9.59
CA LEU A 245 -14.57 -34.71 8.25
C LEU A 245 -16.01 -34.32 7.92
N PRO A 246 -16.21 -33.20 7.20
CA PRO A 246 -17.53 -32.79 6.75
C PRO A 246 -18.10 -33.82 5.77
N ASP A 247 -19.44 -33.89 5.71
CA ASP A 247 -20.16 -34.77 4.80
C ASP A 247 -19.67 -34.62 3.36
N GLY A 248 -19.35 -35.74 2.70
CA GLY A 248 -18.88 -35.79 1.35
C GLY A 248 -17.92 -36.94 1.06
N PRO A 249 -17.30 -36.93 -0.14
CA PRO A 249 -16.46 -38.03 -0.64
C PRO A 249 -15.33 -38.41 0.34
N ALA A 250 -14.71 -37.42 0.99
CA ALA A 250 -13.64 -37.68 1.96
C ALA A 250 -14.13 -38.43 3.21
N ALA A 251 -15.27 -38.03 3.79
CA ALA A 251 -15.87 -38.72 4.91
C ALA A 251 -16.32 -40.14 4.54
N ASP A 252 -16.93 -40.31 3.34
CA ASP A 252 -17.40 -41.59 2.84
C ASP A 252 -16.23 -42.56 2.56
N TYR A 253 -15.07 -42.02 2.10
CA TYR A 253 -13.87 -42.82 1.87
C TYR A 253 -13.36 -43.50 3.15
N PHE A 254 -13.49 -42.87 4.32
CA PHE A 254 -13.05 -43.43 5.58
C PHE A 254 -14.14 -44.28 6.30
N GLY A 255 -15.26 -44.53 5.64
CA GLY A 255 -16.30 -45.43 6.12
C GLY A 255 -17.00 -44.97 7.40
N GLU A 256 -17.30 -45.92 8.32
CA GLU A 256 -18.08 -45.63 9.52
C GLU A 256 -17.55 -44.52 10.41
N CYS A 257 -16.22 -44.35 10.48
CA CYS A 257 -15.60 -43.30 11.28
C CYS A 257 -15.94 -41.89 10.76
N ARG A 258 -16.11 -41.71 9.45
CA ARG A 258 -16.26 -40.44 8.81
C ARG A 258 -15.19 -39.40 9.27
N CYS A 259 -14.02 -39.90 9.61
CA CYS A 259 -12.95 -39.19 10.26
C CYS A 259 -11.60 -39.50 9.59
N PHE A 260 -10.66 -38.55 9.65
CA PHE A 260 -9.30 -38.76 9.20
C PHE A 260 -8.52 -39.59 10.23
N PRO A 261 -8.04 -40.81 9.91
CA PRO A 261 -7.51 -41.73 10.90
C PRO A 261 -6.05 -41.45 11.32
N ARG A 262 -5.33 -40.66 10.54
CA ARG A 262 -3.92 -40.26 10.81
C ARG A 262 -3.86 -38.96 11.61
N LEU A 263 -2.65 -38.44 11.82
CA LEU A 263 -2.44 -37.15 12.52
C LEU A 263 -3.02 -35.98 11.73
N LEU A 264 -3.58 -34.99 12.42
CA LEU A 264 -4.18 -33.80 11.80
C LEU A 264 -3.21 -33.05 10.88
N ASN A 265 -1.92 -32.96 11.26
CA ASN A 265 -0.92 -32.27 10.42
C ASN A 265 -0.62 -32.99 9.09
N GLU A 266 -1.04 -34.25 8.94
CA GLU A 266 -0.92 -35.01 7.69
C GLU A 266 -2.13 -34.79 6.77
N LEU A 267 -3.24 -34.25 7.29
CA LEU A 267 -4.48 -34.09 6.53
C LEU A 267 -4.31 -33.17 5.32
N TYR A 268 -3.51 -32.09 5.49
CA TYR A 268 -3.20 -31.18 4.38
C TYR A 268 -2.51 -31.92 3.23
N ALA A 269 -1.39 -32.59 3.51
CA ALA A 269 -0.63 -33.32 2.49
C ALA A 269 -1.43 -34.47 1.88
N PHE A 270 -2.20 -35.20 2.69
CA PHE A 270 -3.10 -36.24 2.21
C PHE A 270 -4.10 -35.70 1.19
N ALA A 271 -4.75 -34.60 1.50
CA ALA A 271 -5.75 -34.01 0.61
C ALA A 271 -5.13 -33.33 -0.64
N GLU A 272 -3.97 -32.66 -0.49
CA GLU A 272 -3.33 -31.94 -1.59
C GLU A 272 -2.60 -32.88 -2.55
N ASP A 273 -1.81 -33.83 -2.00
CA ASP A 273 -0.84 -34.61 -2.76
C ASP A 273 -1.32 -36.06 -3.02
N GLU A 274 -1.95 -36.72 -2.02
CA GLU A 274 -2.30 -38.14 -2.13
C GLU A 274 -3.69 -38.34 -2.75
N ARG A 275 -4.69 -37.59 -2.29
CA ARG A 275 -6.09 -37.80 -2.65
C ARG A 275 -6.87 -36.50 -2.92
N PRO A 276 -6.44 -35.68 -3.88
CA PRO A 276 -7.19 -34.47 -4.26
C PRO A 276 -8.58 -34.77 -4.82
N ASP A 277 -8.79 -35.98 -5.35
CA ASP A 277 -10.06 -36.46 -5.87
C ASP A 277 -11.19 -36.49 -4.84
N LEU A 278 -10.86 -36.62 -3.57
CA LEU A 278 -11.83 -36.57 -2.46
C LEU A 278 -12.34 -35.17 -2.11
N PHE A 279 -11.73 -34.15 -2.71
CA PHE A 279 -12.07 -32.73 -2.51
C PHE A 279 -12.33 -32.02 -3.85
N PRO A 280 -13.23 -32.55 -4.72
CA PRO A 280 -13.35 -32.20 -6.14
C PRO A 280 -13.76 -30.75 -6.39
N ASN A 281 -14.28 -30.06 -5.39
CA ASN A 281 -14.77 -28.70 -5.51
C ASN A 281 -13.75 -27.65 -5.06
N SER A 282 -12.53 -28.04 -4.69
CA SER A 282 -11.47 -27.14 -4.22
C SER A 282 -10.31 -27.05 -5.21
N ARG A 283 -9.79 -25.84 -5.42
CA ARG A 283 -8.51 -25.63 -6.08
C ARG A 283 -7.33 -25.92 -5.15
N ARG A 284 -7.58 -25.95 -3.84
CA ARG A 284 -6.62 -26.26 -2.77
C ARG A 284 -7.20 -27.31 -1.84
N PRO A 285 -7.17 -28.57 -2.22
CA PRO A 285 -7.73 -29.67 -1.46
C PRO A 285 -7.24 -29.75 -0.02
N GLY A 286 -5.94 -29.49 0.21
CA GLY A 286 -5.35 -29.48 1.55
C GLY A 286 -5.98 -28.43 2.48
N ILE A 287 -6.16 -27.21 1.99
CA ILE A 287 -6.83 -26.15 2.76
C ILE A 287 -8.28 -26.53 3.06
N ALA A 288 -9.00 -27.02 2.03
CA ALA A 288 -10.40 -27.41 2.18
C ALA A 288 -10.60 -28.51 3.22
N ALA A 289 -9.69 -29.48 3.24
CA ALA A 289 -9.70 -30.57 4.19
C ALA A 289 -9.49 -30.11 5.63
N VAL A 290 -8.43 -29.31 5.88
CA VAL A 290 -8.12 -28.81 7.22
C VAL A 290 -9.19 -27.84 7.72
N ALA A 291 -9.70 -26.97 6.84
CA ALA A 291 -10.76 -26.04 7.21
C ALA A 291 -12.06 -26.78 7.54
N GLY A 292 -12.46 -27.76 6.72
CA GLY A 292 -13.63 -28.56 6.99
C GLY A 292 -13.52 -29.33 8.32
N ALA A 293 -12.36 -29.94 8.58
CA ALA A 293 -12.10 -30.60 9.85
C ALA A 293 -12.14 -29.62 11.05
N ALA A 294 -11.60 -28.42 10.90
CA ALA A 294 -11.66 -27.38 11.94
C ALA A 294 -13.11 -26.91 12.20
N GLU A 295 -13.92 -26.77 11.15
CA GLU A 295 -15.35 -26.44 11.26
C GLU A 295 -16.11 -27.51 12.04
N GLU A 296 -15.88 -28.81 11.74
CA GLU A 296 -16.49 -29.90 12.45
C GLU A 296 -16.06 -30.01 13.93
N LEU A 297 -14.77 -29.75 14.21
CA LEU A 297 -14.22 -29.76 15.56
C LEU A 297 -14.76 -28.64 16.44
N LEU A 298 -14.90 -27.44 15.88
CA LEU A 298 -15.21 -26.24 16.66
C LEU A 298 -16.67 -25.81 16.57
N GLY A 299 -17.43 -26.33 15.61
CA GLY A 299 -18.79 -25.85 15.31
C GLY A 299 -18.80 -24.39 14.82
N LEU A 300 -17.65 -23.89 14.35
CA LEU A 300 -17.48 -22.53 13.88
C LEU A 300 -17.21 -22.52 12.37
N PRO A 301 -17.93 -21.71 11.59
CA PRO A 301 -17.63 -21.57 10.17
C PRO A 301 -16.29 -20.84 9.99
N ILE A 302 -15.49 -21.27 9.02
CA ILE A 302 -14.24 -20.61 8.63
C ILE A 302 -14.54 -19.68 7.43
N ASP A 303 -14.32 -18.38 7.60
CA ASP A 303 -14.58 -17.37 6.55
C ASP A 303 -13.37 -17.16 5.65
N HIS A 304 -12.16 -17.23 6.23
CA HIS A 304 -10.90 -17.02 5.54
C HIS A 304 -9.83 -17.96 6.06
N TYR A 305 -8.74 -18.06 5.33
CA TYR A 305 -7.53 -18.73 5.81
C TYR A 305 -6.27 -17.92 5.50
N ALA A 306 -5.23 -18.19 6.26
CA ALA A 306 -3.87 -17.74 5.97
C ALA A 306 -2.94 -18.96 6.13
N LEU A 307 -2.14 -19.24 5.10
CA LEU A 307 -1.11 -20.25 5.13
C LEU A 307 0.25 -19.59 4.96
N VAL A 308 1.11 -19.78 5.94
CA VAL A 308 2.45 -19.17 5.98
C VAL A 308 3.46 -20.29 6.17
N ASP A 309 4.47 -20.35 5.31
CA ASP A 309 5.63 -21.21 5.50
C ASP A 309 6.70 -20.52 6.36
N LEU A 310 7.84 -21.21 6.59
CA LEU A 310 8.90 -20.67 7.44
C LEU A 310 9.49 -19.36 6.89
N LEU A 311 9.65 -19.23 5.57
CA LEU A 311 10.20 -18.03 4.94
C LEU A 311 9.19 -16.89 4.98
N GLY A 312 7.95 -17.14 4.60
CA GLY A 312 6.88 -16.15 4.68
C GLY A 312 6.62 -15.66 6.11
N PHE A 313 6.84 -16.53 7.13
CA PHE A 313 6.77 -16.09 8.53
C PHE A 313 7.88 -15.08 8.88
N VAL A 314 9.10 -15.31 8.40
CA VAL A 314 10.22 -14.36 8.58
C VAL A 314 9.87 -13.03 7.91
N ASP A 315 9.39 -13.07 6.66
CA ASP A 315 9.00 -11.86 5.91
C ASP A 315 7.90 -11.06 6.63
N VAL A 316 6.91 -11.74 7.20
CA VAL A 316 5.85 -11.08 7.99
C VAL A 316 6.43 -10.41 9.25
N VAL A 317 7.32 -11.10 9.98
CA VAL A 317 7.97 -10.54 11.17
C VAL A 317 8.82 -9.33 10.82
N ASP A 318 9.57 -9.40 9.73
CA ASP A 318 10.43 -8.29 9.27
C ASP A 318 9.57 -7.10 8.81
N ALA A 319 8.47 -7.34 8.11
CA ALA A 319 7.54 -6.29 7.70
C ALA A 319 6.89 -5.55 8.89
N LEU A 320 6.71 -6.24 10.02
CA LEU A 320 6.22 -5.66 11.28
C LEU A 320 7.31 -4.91 12.07
N GLY A 321 8.55 -4.90 11.60
CA GLY A 321 9.70 -4.31 12.31
C GLY A 321 10.26 -5.19 13.43
N GLY A 322 9.99 -6.49 13.38
CA GLY A 322 10.39 -7.47 14.37
C GLY A 322 9.37 -7.67 15.50
N ILE A 323 9.62 -8.70 16.31
CA ILE A 323 8.83 -9.01 17.51
C ILE A 323 9.74 -9.06 18.74
N THR A 324 9.24 -8.59 19.87
CA THR A 324 9.96 -8.69 21.15
C THR A 324 9.53 -9.96 21.90
N ILE A 325 10.46 -10.86 22.15
CA ILE A 325 10.20 -12.09 22.89
C ILE A 325 10.88 -12.01 24.26
N ASN A 326 10.12 -12.17 25.33
CA ASN A 326 10.67 -12.31 26.68
C ASN A 326 11.10 -13.76 26.93
N ASN A 327 12.35 -14.06 26.66
CA ASN A 327 12.90 -15.39 26.89
C ASN A 327 13.44 -15.55 28.31
N ARG A 328 12.73 -16.31 29.13
CA ARG A 328 13.11 -16.56 30.55
C ARG A 328 14.24 -17.57 30.74
N LYS A 329 14.60 -18.32 29.71
CA LYS A 329 15.67 -19.32 29.74
C LYS A 329 16.62 -19.07 28.58
N PRO A 330 17.96 -19.08 28.81
CA PRO A 330 18.90 -18.96 27.71
C PRO A 330 18.72 -20.11 26.71
N LEU A 331 18.49 -19.77 25.45
CA LEU A 331 18.49 -20.74 24.35
C LEU A 331 19.96 -20.96 23.94
N ARG A 332 20.42 -22.20 23.97
CA ARG A 332 21.69 -22.60 23.34
C ARG A 332 21.35 -23.05 21.93
N ILE A 333 21.79 -22.30 20.95
CA ILE A 333 21.68 -22.66 19.53
C ILE A 333 23.07 -23.12 19.11
N GLU A 334 23.21 -24.37 18.70
CA GLU A 334 24.41 -24.82 18.00
C GLU A 334 24.35 -24.28 16.57
N ILE A 335 25.32 -23.43 16.26
CA ILE A 335 25.45 -22.84 14.92
C ILE A 335 26.58 -23.57 14.24
N ASP A 336 26.38 -24.11 13.04
CA ASP A 336 27.42 -24.74 12.25
C ASP A 336 28.54 -23.73 11.86
N ARG A 337 29.65 -24.21 11.31
CA ARG A 337 30.79 -23.36 10.90
C ARG A 337 30.42 -22.35 9.79
N LEU A 338 29.24 -22.47 9.20
CA LEU A 338 28.71 -21.58 8.18
C LEU A 338 27.65 -20.59 8.76
N GLY A 339 27.50 -20.58 10.09
CA GLY A 339 26.52 -19.69 10.76
C GLY A 339 25.08 -20.16 10.66
N ARG A 340 24.83 -21.44 10.31
CA ARG A 340 23.45 -21.97 10.22
C ARG A 340 23.11 -22.70 11.52
N PRO A 341 21.85 -22.59 12.02
CA PRO A 341 21.37 -23.39 13.13
C PRO A 341 21.55 -24.89 12.79
N GLY A 342 22.12 -25.68 13.71
CA GLY A 342 22.13 -27.13 13.61
C GLY A 342 20.70 -27.67 13.74
N ASP A 343 20.41 -28.80 13.09
CA ASP A 343 19.15 -29.54 13.18
C ASP A 343 18.78 -29.99 14.59
#